data_b3fd85e2b6d7f3161fc65cabc62a43bb
#
_entry.id   b3fd85e2b6d7f3161fc65cabc62a43bb
#
_cell.length_a   1.000
_cell.length_b   1.000
_cell.length_c   1.000
_cell.angle_alpha   90.00
_cell.angle_beta   90.00
_cell.angle_gamma   90.00
#
_symmetry.space_group_name_H-M   'P 1'
#
loop_
_entity.id
_entity.type
_entity.pdbx_description
1 polymer ?
#
loop_
_entity_poly.entity_id
_entity_poly.type
_entity_poly.pdbx_seq_one_letter_code
_entity_poly.pdbx_strand_id
1 'polypeptide(L)'
;MIIFAQLCYCIYYENYYNSFIMKNKKNNFYLMGVVFIAILGGLLFGYDTAVISGAEQALQKHLGLDAFWHGVTASSALIGCVIGSAFSGYFASGLGRRNSLRLAALLFFLSALGSYYPEFLFFSKGDTSFALILAFNFYRIIGGIGVGLASAVCPMYIAEIAPSEIRGKLVSCNQFAIIFGMLVVYFVNYMIKDGMPDEVLVSDGWRYMFGSEAVPAALFGILLFLVPETPRYLAMTHQDDKAFSVLEKVNGTDKAKTILSEIKAVTSEKTEKLLTYGLTVIVVGILLSVFQQAIGINAVLYYAPRIFEKIGGGGDGMMQTVVMGVVNILFTLIAIFTVEKMGRKPLLIVGSIGMAVGAFCVAFCDEFQVEGILPVLSIIVYAAFFMMSWGPICWVLIAEIFPNTIRGKAVAIAVAFQWIFNYLVSSTFPAMYEFSPVFAYGLYGVICVLAALFVWKMVPETKGKTLEDMTRLWEKRAKEA
;
A
#
# COMPACT_ATOMS: atom_id res chain seq x y z
N MET A 1 -15.89 11.63 3.85
CA MET A 1 -16.40 10.59 4.80
C MET A 1 -17.72 9.98 4.34
N ILE A 2 -18.75 10.77 4.07
CA ILE A 2 -20.07 10.28 3.58
C ILE A 2 -19.95 9.61 2.21
N ILE A 3 -19.18 10.14 1.27
CA ILE A 3 -18.93 9.57 -0.06
C ILE A 3 -18.15 8.25 0.03
N PHE A 4 -17.21 8.12 0.96
CA PHE A 4 -16.46 6.88 1.20
C PHE A 4 -17.39 5.78 1.78
N ALA A 5 -18.22 6.13 2.74
CA ALA A 5 -19.24 5.23 3.28
C ALA A 5 -20.28 4.84 2.21
N GLN A 6 -20.68 5.78 1.36
CA GLN A 6 -21.58 5.53 0.24
C GLN A 6 -20.93 4.69 -0.87
N LEU A 7 -19.65 4.84 -1.18
CA LEU A 7 -18.94 4.00 -2.14
C LEU A 7 -18.73 2.57 -1.62
N CYS A 8 -18.34 2.40 -0.36
CA CYS A 8 -18.34 1.08 0.28
C CYS A 8 -19.75 0.48 0.31
N TYR A 9 -20.77 1.32 0.48
CA TYR A 9 -22.18 0.95 0.46
C TYR A 9 -22.67 0.61 -0.96
N CYS A 10 -22.28 1.34 -2.00
CA CYS A 10 -22.63 1.03 -3.40
C CYS A 10 -21.92 -0.23 -3.92
N ILE A 11 -20.63 -0.45 -3.59
CA ILE A 11 -19.91 -1.70 -3.88
C ILE A 11 -20.61 -2.91 -3.23
N TYR A 12 -21.29 -2.66 -2.11
CA TYR A 12 -22.06 -3.65 -1.37
C TYR A 12 -23.45 -3.91 -1.99
N TYR A 13 -24.09 -2.91 -2.65
CA TYR A 13 -25.53 -2.89 -2.93
C TYR A 13 -25.97 -3.56 -4.23
N GLU A 14 -25.12 -3.70 -5.25
CA GLU A 14 -25.58 -4.09 -6.60
C GLU A 14 -26.01 -5.57 -6.79
N ASN A 15 -25.64 -6.50 -5.91
CA ASN A 15 -25.89 -7.93 -6.18
C ASN A 15 -26.56 -8.76 -5.08
N TYR A 16 -26.91 -8.22 -3.90
CA TYR A 16 -27.43 -9.04 -2.80
C TYR A 16 -28.61 -8.44 -2.01
N TYR A 17 -29.37 -7.56 -2.63
CA TYR A 17 -30.34 -6.68 -1.96
C TYR A 17 -31.52 -7.38 -1.25
N ASN A 18 -31.90 -8.60 -1.56
CA ASN A 18 -33.22 -9.13 -1.19
C ASN A 18 -33.26 -10.26 -0.15
N SER A 19 -32.19 -10.84 0.33
CA SER A 19 -32.30 -11.93 1.32
C SER A 19 -31.46 -11.82 2.58
N PHE A 20 -30.28 -11.23 2.51
CA PHE A 20 -29.34 -11.20 3.65
C PHE A 20 -29.45 -9.95 4.52
N ILE A 21 -29.70 -8.78 3.91
CA ILE A 21 -29.69 -7.48 4.60
C ILE A 21 -30.94 -7.27 5.47
N MET A 22 -32.08 -7.81 5.06
CA MET A 22 -33.33 -7.60 5.81
C MET A 22 -33.40 -8.38 7.13
N LYS A 23 -32.61 -9.43 7.30
CA LYS A 23 -32.68 -10.30 8.48
C LYS A 23 -31.83 -9.86 9.68
N ASN A 24 -30.79 -8.98 9.47
CA ASN A 24 -29.88 -8.63 10.56
C ASN A 24 -29.22 -7.23 10.44
N LYS A 25 -30.04 -6.19 10.29
CA LYS A 25 -29.59 -4.79 10.10
C LYS A 25 -28.61 -4.30 11.18
N LYS A 26 -28.73 -4.76 12.41
CA LYS A 26 -27.89 -4.39 13.56
C LYS A 26 -26.47 -5.01 13.45
N ASN A 27 -26.37 -6.26 13.00
CA ASN A 27 -25.10 -6.97 12.85
C ASN A 27 -24.26 -6.40 11.70
N ASN A 28 -24.94 -5.99 10.61
CA ASN A 28 -24.27 -5.36 9.47
C ASN A 28 -23.68 -4.00 9.82
N PHE A 29 -24.39 -3.19 10.61
CA PHE A 29 -23.89 -1.89 11.06
C PHE A 29 -22.65 -2.04 11.96
N TYR A 30 -22.65 -3.01 12.86
CA TYR A 30 -21.52 -3.33 13.72
C TYR A 30 -20.30 -3.75 12.88
N LEU A 31 -20.48 -4.71 11.96
CA LEU A 31 -19.41 -5.16 11.07
C LEU A 31 -18.81 -4.02 10.24
N MET A 32 -19.67 -3.19 9.63
CA MET A 32 -19.21 -2.05 8.82
C MET A 32 -18.45 -1.03 9.67
N GLY A 33 -18.87 -0.78 10.91
CA GLY A 33 -18.13 0.10 11.83
C GLY A 33 -16.75 -0.45 12.18
N VAL A 34 -16.65 -1.75 12.47
CA VAL A 34 -15.36 -2.41 12.77
C VAL A 34 -14.43 -2.40 11.56
N VAL A 35 -14.95 -2.73 10.38
CA VAL A 35 -14.17 -2.71 9.13
C VAL A 35 -13.75 -1.28 8.77
N PHE A 36 -14.64 -0.29 8.92
CA PHE A 36 -14.32 1.11 8.68
C PHE A 36 -13.12 1.57 9.52
N ILE A 37 -13.10 1.21 10.82
CA ILE A 37 -11.95 1.53 11.68
C ILE A 37 -10.68 0.81 11.20
N ALA A 38 -10.77 -0.46 10.82
CA ALA A 38 -9.61 -1.21 10.37
C ALA A 38 -8.99 -0.64 9.08
N ILE A 39 -9.81 -0.18 8.12
CA ILE A 39 -9.33 0.41 6.85
C ILE A 39 -8.69 1.80 7.03
N LEU A 40 -8.90 2.48 8.16
CA LEU A 40 -8.16 3.72 8.46
C LEU A 40 -6.65 3.48 8.55
N GLY A 41 -6.22 2.28 8.94
CA GLY A 41 -4.80 1.90 8.86
C GLY A 41 -4.29 1.83 7.43
N GLY A 42 -5.12 1.39 6.48
CA GLY A 42 -4.82 1.49 5.04
C GLY A 42 -4.76 2.93 4.56
N LEU A 43 -5.70 3.78 4.99
CA LEU A 43 -5.69 5.21 4.68
C LEU A 43 -4.38 5.87 5.18
N LEU A 44 -3.97 5.60 6.42
CA LEU A 44 -2.71 6.11 6.98
C LEU A 44 -1.49 5.59 6.22
N PHE A 45 -1.48 4.34 5.79
CA PHE A 45 -0.45 3.82 4.91
C PHE A 45 -0.32 4.68 3.65
N GLY A 46 -1.44 4.96 2.95
CA GLY A 46 -1.43 5.82 1.77
C GLY A 46 -1.00 7.25 2.07
N TYR A 47 -1.42 7.79 3.21
CA TYR A 47 -1.09 9.13 3.66
C TYR A 47 0.40 9.28 3.94
N ASP A 48 0.98 8.43 4.80
CA ASP A 48 2.40 8.50 5.19
C ASP A 48 3.34 8.29 4.01
N THR A 49 3.01 7.36 3.10
CA THR A 49 3.86 7.11 1.93
C THR A 49 3.83 8.24 0.91
N ALA A 50 2.71 8.96 0.79
CA ALA A 50 2.55 10.00 -0.22
C ALA A 50 2.80 11.43 0.31
N VAL A 51 2.87 11.65 1.63
CA VAL A 51 3.12 12.97 2.22
C VAL A 51 4.43 13.59 1.73
N ILE A 52 5.44 12.76 1.50
CA ILE A 52 6.76 13.18 1.00
C ILE A 52 6.67 13.94 -0.32
N SER A 53 5.69 13.62 -1.19
CA SER A 53 5.59 14.22 -2.52
C SER A 53 5.43 15.73 -2.50
N GLY A 54 4.72 16.27 -1.52
CA GLY A 54 4.59 17.72 -1.36
C GLY A 54 5.75 18.37 -0.61
N ALA A 55 6.39 17.62 0.28
CA ALA A 55 7.40 18.12 1.19
C ALA A 55 8.83 18.05 0.65
N GLU A 56 9.12 17.16 -0.32
CA GLU A 56 10.48 16.77 -0.70
C GLU A 56 11.35 17.92 -1.21
N GLN A 57 10.77 18.84 -2.01
CA GLN A 57 11.51 19.99 -2.55
C GLN A 57 11.84 21.00 -1.46
N ALA A 58 10.88 21.33 -0.60
CA ALA A 58 11.07 22.25 0.51
C ALA A 58 12.10 21.68 1.50
N LEU A 59 12.00 20.39 1.81
CA LEU A 59 12.92 19.69 2.70
C LEU A 59 14.34 19.66 2.11
N GLN A 60 14.48 19.35 0.80
CA GLN A 60 15.77 19.37 0.11
C GLN A 60 16.44 20.74 0.19
N LYS A 61 15.70 21.80 -0.10
CA LYS A 61 16.20 23.18 -0.05
C LYS A 61 16.56 23.60 1.38
N HIS A 62 15.71 23.28 2.36
CA HIS A 62 15.91 23.65 3.77
C HIS A 62 17.16 23.00 4.37
N LEU A 63 17.36 21.71 4.12
CA LEU A 63 18.48 20.94 4.67
C LEU A 63 19.73 20.94 3.77
N GLY A 64 19.67 21.55 2.57
CA GLY A 64 20.79 21.60 1.63
C GLY A 64 21.24 20.22 1.13
N LEU A 65 20.28 19.31 0.89
CA LEU A 65 20.57 17.91 0.50
C LEU A 65 21.03 17.82 -0.95
N ASP A 66 22.12 17.09 -1.20
CA ASP A 66 22.47 16.63 -2.53
C ASP A 66 21.50 15.54 -3.04
N ALA A 67 21.60 15.15 -4.30
CA ALA A 67 20.69 14.16 -4.91
C ALA A 67 20.69 12.81 -4.19
N PHE A 68 21.84 12.37 -3.67
CA PHE A 68 21.95 11.11 -2.95
C PHE A 68 21.23 11.18 -1.59
N TRP A 69 21.58 12.16 -0.75
CA TRP A 69 20.94 12.32 0.56
C TRP A 69 19.48 12.73 0.46
N HIS A 70 19.09 13.45 -0.60
CA HIS A 70 17.69 13.72 -0.90
C HIS A 70 16.91 12.41 -1.15
N GLY A 71 17.43 11.52 -2.01
CA GLY A 71 16.83 10.22 -2.26
C GLY A 71 16.73 9.36 -1.01
N VAL A 72 17.81 9.28 -0.21
CA VAL A 72 17.83 8.54 1.07
C VAL A 72 16.80 9.10 2.05
N THR A 73 16.74 10.43 2.20
CA THR A 73 15.81 11.08 3.14
C THR A 73 14.36 10.92 2.71
N ALA A 74 14.07 11.11 1.42
CA ALA A 74 12.72 10.94 0.88
C ALA A 74 12.20 9.49 1.02
N SER A 75 13.10 8.50 0.92
CA SER A 75 12.75 7.07 1.00
C SER A 75 13.00 6.44 2.37
N SER A 76 13.46 7.19 3.38
CA SER A 76 13.85 6.66 4.70
C SER A 76 12.75 5.85 5.40
N ALA A 77 11.49 6.25 5.26
CA ALA A 77 10.34 5.49 5.78
C ALA A 77 10.28 4.06 5.24
N LEU A 78 10.73 3.81 3.99
CA LEU A 78 10.67 2.49 3.38
C LEU A 78 11.61 1.48 4.07
N ILE A 79 12.70 1.94 4.68
CA ILE A 79 13.55 1.09 5.55
C ILE A 79 12.70 0.57 6.72
N GLY A 80 11.92 1.45 7.33
CA GLY A 80 10.97 1.08 8.38
C GLY A 80 9.92 0.09 7.89
N CYS A 81 9.42 0.25 6.64
CA CYS A 81 8.44 -0.66 6.06
C CYS A 81 8.98 -2.09 5.92
N VAL A 82 10.27 -2.25 5.54
CA VAL A 82 10.93 -3.57 5.54
C VAL A 82 10.90 -4.19 6.93
N ILE A 83 11.31 -3.44 7.95
CA ILE A 83 11.35 -3.92 9.34
C ILE A 83 9.94 -4.25 9.83
N GLY A 84 8.99 -3.33 9.69
CA GLY A 84 7.61 -3.48 10.14
C GLY A 84 6.90 -4.68 9.51
N SER A 85 7.05 -4.87 8.19
CA SER A 85 6.46 -6.01 7.47
C SER A 85 7.11 -7.34 7.85
N ALA A 86 8.44 -7.40 8.01
CA ALA A 86 9.15 -8.61 8.40
C ALA A 86 8.72 -9.12 9.80
N PHE A 87 8.49 -8.20 10.74
CA PHE A 87 8.06 -8.53 12.09
C PHE A 87 6.54 -8.54 12.30
N SER A 88 5.75 -8.21 11.29
CA SER A 88 4.29 -8.12 11.40
C SER A 88 3.63 -9.40 11.89
N GLY A 89 4.09 -10.56 11.41
CA GLY A 89 3.60 -11.86 11.84
C GLY A 89 3.88 -12.14 13.33
N TYR A 90 5.06 -11.75 13.83
CA TYR A 90 5.44 -11.87 15.23
C TYR A 90 4.53 -10.99 16.13
N PHE A 91 4.36 -9.74 15.77
CA PHE A 91 3.46 -8.84 16.50
C PHE A 91 2.01 -9.30 16.45
N ALA A 92 1.52 -9.69 15.26
CA ALA A 92 0.13 -10.15 15.10
C ALA A 92 -0.16 -11.41 15.91
N SER A 93 0.80 -12.33 16.04
CA SER A 93 0.63 -13.57 16.83
C SER A 93 0.86 -13.36 18.34
N GLY A 94 1.78 -12.47 18.73
CA GLY A 94 2.11 -12.24 20.15
C GLY A 94 1.17 -11.23 20.82
N LEU A 95 0.96 -10.07 20.23
CA LEU A 95 0.13 -8.99 20.80
C LEU A 95 -1.35 -9.09 20.40
N GLY A 96 -1.66 -9.81 19.33
CA GLY A 96 -2.96 -9.81 18.66
C GLY A 96 -3.05 -8.76 17.58
N ARG A 97 -4.08 -8.89 16.72
CA ARG A 97 -4.23 -8.03 15.54
C ARG A 97 -4.58 -6.59 15.94
N ARG A 98 -5.54 -6.44 16.85
CA ARG A 98 -5.97 -5.12 17.35
C ARG A 98 -4.83 -4.34 18.01
N ASN A 99 -4.06 -4.99 18.91
CA ASN A 99 -2.99 -4.31 19.62
C ASN A 99 -1.81 -4.01 18.68
N SER A 100 -1.56 -4.85 17.66
CA SER A 100 -0.59 -4.56 16.61
C SER A 100 -0.99 -3.31 15.80
N LEU A 101 -2.28 -3.14 15.50
CA LEU A 101 -2.78 -1.92 14.86
C LEU A 101 -2.68 -0.69 15.77
N ARG A 102 -2.89 -0.84 17.09
CA ARG A 102 -2.64 0.26 18.06
C ARG A 102 -1.18 0.67 18.09
N LEU A 103 -0.27 -0.32 18.06
CA LEU A 103 1.15 -0.05 17.95
C LEU A 103 1.47 0.70 16.66
N ALA A 104 0.92 0.29 15.52
CA ALA A 104 1.07 0.99 14.25
C ALA A 104 0.57 2.44 14.34
N ALA A 105 -0.61 2.67 14.92
CA ALA A 105 -1.16 4.02 15.11
C ALA A 105 -0.26 4.90 15.98
N LEU A 106 0.33 4.35 17.05
CA LEU A 106 1.28 5.05 17.88
C LEU A 106 2.55 5.42 17.11
N LEU A 107 3.07 4.50 16.28
CA LEU A 107 4.28 4.74 15.49
C LEU A 107 4.03 5.82 14.41
N PHE A 108 2.87 5.82 13.74
CA PHE A 108 2.45 6.90 12.84
C PHE A 108 2.41 8.25 13.56
N PHE A 109 1.77 8.29 14.72
CA PHE A 109 1.65 9.51 15.50
C PHE A 109 3.01 10.06 15.94
N LEU A 110 3.91 9.20 16.44
CA LEU A 110 5.26 9.58 16.84
C LEU A 110 6.09 10.05 15.64
N SER A 111 5.95 9.39 14.49
CA SER A 111 6.60 9.81 13.25
C SER A 111 6.16 11.20 12.79
N ALA A 112 4.84 11.42 12.78
CA ALA A 112 4.28 12.71 12.39
C ALA A 112 4.77 13.85 13.28
N LEU A 113 4.76 13.67 14.60
CA LEU A 113 5.25 14.67 15.55
C LEU A 113 6.76 14.88 15.44
N GLY A 114 7.54 13.79 15.35
CA GLY A 114 8.99 13.88 15.22
C GLY A 114 9.44 14.45 13.89
N SER A 115 8.72 14.20 12.80
CA SER A 115 8.98 14.81 11.50
C SER A 115 8.54 16.28 11.45
N TYR A 116 7.49 16.66 12.18
CA TYR A 116 7.08 18.06 12.36
C TYR A 116 8.13 18.88 13.09
N TYR A 117 8.70 18.33 14.15
CA TYR A 117 9.70 19.02 14.98
C TYR A 117 10.90 18.12 15.29
N PRO A 118 11.76 17.82 14.30
CA PRO A 118 12.88 16.89 14.45
C PRO A 118 13.97 17.41 15.41
N GLU A 119 13.97 18.72 15.69
CA GLU A 119 14.89 19.34 16.66
C GLU A 119 14.55 19.03 18.13
N PHE A 120 13.37 18.47 18.40
CA PHE A 120 12.89 18.24 19.76
C PHE A 120 13.93 17.48 20.61
N LEU A 121 14.25 18.03 21.75
CA LEU A 121 15.19 17.60 22.78
C LEU A 121 16.69 17.80 22.52
N PHE A 122 17.17 17.76 21.25
CA PHE A 122 18.62 17.65 21.01
C PHE A 122 19.22 18.76 20.15
N PHE A 123 18.40 19.52 19.40
CA PHE A 123 18.87 20.49 18.42
C PHE A 123 18.19 21.85 18.60
N SER A 124 18.85 22.90 18.13
CA SER A 124 18.26 24.26 18.09
C SER A 124 17.32 24.41 16.89
N LYS A 125 16.30 25.24 17.02
CA LYS A 125 15.39 25.52 15.88
C LYS A 125 16.20 26.12 14.73
N GLY A 126 16.05 25.55 13.53
CA GLY A 126 16.78 25.99 12.33
C GLY A 126 18.15 25.33 12.16
N ASP A 127 18.49 24.34 12.96
CA ASP A 127 19.66 23.50 12.72
C ASP A 127 19.52 22.78 11.37
N THR A 128 20.60 22.71 10.61
CA THR A 128 20.69 21.99 9.32
C THR A 128 21.85 21.00 9.32
N SER A 129 22.32 20.63 10.52
CA SER A 129 23.41 19.68 10.67
C SER A 129 23.05 18.30 10.13
N PHE A 130 24.05 17.53 9.73
CA PHE A 130 23.87 16.13 9.33
C PHE A 130 23.21 15.28 10.42
N ALA A 131 23.47 15.60 11.68
CA ALA A 131 22.83 14.92 12.81
C ALA A 131 21.30 15.16 12.85
N LEU A 132 20.83 16.36 12.49
CA LEU A 132 19.39 16.62 12.35
C LEU A 132 18.77 15.82 11.22
N ILE A 133 19.46 15.70 10.08
CA ILE A 133 18.99 14.85 8.95
C ILE A 133 18.81 13.41 9.42
N LEU A 134 19.76 12.87 10.19
CA LEU A 134 19.65 11.52 10.75
C LEU A 134 18.48 11.41 11.75
N ALA A 135 18.24 12.41 12.58
CA ALA A 135 17.11 12.44 13.50
C ALA A 135 15.77 12.47 12.75
N PHE A 136 15.64 13.30 11.71
CA PHE A 136 14.46 13.30 10.84
C PHE A 136 14.24 11.92 10.20
N ASN A 137 15.27 11.35 9.59
CA ASN A 137 15.20 10.02 8.98
C ASN A 137 14.81 8.95 9.99
N PHE A 138 15.29 9.03 11.24
CA PHE A 138 14.90 8.10 12.30
C PHE A 138 13.40 8.17 12.61
N TYR A 139 12.80 9.37 12.69
CA TYR A 139 11.36 9.50 12.87
C TYR A 139 10.59 8.95 11.67
N ARG A 140 11.08 9.16 10.45
CA ARG A 140 10.49 8.57 9.24
C ARG A 140 10.57 7.03 9.25
N ILE A 141 11.67 6.45 9.70
CA ILE A 141 11.81 5.00 9.87
C ILE A 141 10.79 4.46 10.88
N ILE A 142 10.55 5.18 12.00
CA ILE A 142 9.51 4.83 12.98
C ILE A 142 8.13 4.77 12.32
N GLY A 143 7.76 5.78 11.52
CA GLY A 143 6.51 5.78 10.74
C GLY A 143 6.44 4.61 9.78
N GLY A 144 7.53 4.37 9.05
CA GLY A 144 7.64 3.23 8.14
C GLY A 144 7.43 1.88 8.83
N ILE A 145 7.91 1.68 10.06
CA ILE A 145 7.61 0.46 10.84
C ILE A 145 6.08 0.35 11.05
N GLY A 146 5.41 1.47 11.33
CA GLY A 146 3.94 1.54 11.41
C GLY A 146 3.27 1.16 10.10
N VAL A 147 3.76 1.69 8.95
CA VAL A 147 3.29 1.34 7.59
C VAL A 147 3.44 -0.16 7.33
N GLY A 148 4.65 -0.71 7.55
CA GLY A 148 4.93 -2.12 7.32
C GLY A 148 4.05 -3.04 8.16
N LEU A 149 3.81 -2.66 9.43
CA LEU A 149 2.93 -3.40 10.32
C LEU A 149 1.47 -3.31 9.88
N ALA A 150 0.97 -2.11 9.56
CA ALA A 150 -0.41 -1.89 9.14
C ALA A 150 -0.70 -2.55 7.79
N SER A 151 0.24 -2.53 6.83
CA SER A 151 0.08 -3.13 5.50
C SER A 151 -0.23 -4.63 5.55
N ALA A 152 0.30 -5.35 6.53
CA ALA A 152 0.04 -6.76 6.74
C ALA A 152 -1.17 -7.01 7.66
N VAL A 153 -1.29 -6.24 8.75
CA VAL A 153 -2.27 -6.54 9.80
C VAL A 153 -3.66 -6.02 9.49
N CYS A 154 -3.82 -4.88 8.76
CA CYS A 154 -5.15 -4.37 8.39
C CYS A 154 -5.94 -5.37 7.53
N PRO A 155 -5.42 -5.86 6.39
CA PRO A 155 -6.15 -6.83 5.58
C PRO A 155 -6.36 -8.17 6.32
N MET A 156 -5.41 -8.59 7.17
CA MET A 156 -5.55 -9.77 8.02
C MET A 156 -6.70 -9.60 9.02
N TYR A 157 -6.76 -8.47 9.72
CA TYR A 157 -7.82 -8.15 10.68
C TYR A 157 -9.20 -8.17 10.01
N ILE A 158 -9.31 -7.52 8.83
CA ILE A 158 -10.55 -7.49 8.04
C ILE A 158 -10.95 -8.90 7.61
N ALA A 159 -10.01 -9.70 7.10
CA ALA A 159 -10.26 -11.05 6.63
C ALA A 159 -10.69 -12.02 7.76
N GLU A 160 -10.21 -11.82 8.98
CA GLU A 160 -10.55 -12.65 10.14
C GLU A 160 -11.90 -12.29 10.79
N ILE A 161 -12.38 -11.04 10.62
CA ILE A 161 -13.68 -10.59 11.13
C ILE A 161 -14.80 -10.76 10.10
N ALA A 162 -14.49 -10.59 8.81
CA ALA A 162 -15.47 -10.60 7.74
C ALA A 162 -16.09 -11.98 7.50
N PRO A 163 -17.42 -12.06 7.29
CA PRO A 163 -18.07 -13.27 6.78
C PRO A 163 -17.46 -13.70 5.44
N SER A 164 -17.39 -15.03 5.21
CA SER A 164 -16.76 -15.62 4.02
C SER A 164 -17.32 -15.07 2.70
N GLU A 165 -18.63 -14.82 2.65
CA GLU A 165 -19.36 -14.39 1.45
C GLU A 165 -18.95 -13.00 0.94
N ILE A 166 -18.47 -12.13 1.83
CA ILE A 166 -18.13 -10.72 1.52
C ILE A 166 -16.69 -10.36 1.85
N ARG A 167 -15.90 -11.32 2.38
CA ARG A 167 -14.52 -11.11 2.85
C ARG A 167 -13.65 -10.44 1.79
N GLY A 168 -13.65 -10.96 0.55
CA GLY A 168 -12.85 -10.42 -0.54
C GLY A 168 -13.16 -8.96 -0.83
N LYS A 169 -14.45 -8.59 -0.86
CA LYS A 169 -14.88 -7.20 -1.07
C LYS A 169 -14.40 -6.27 0.04
N LEU A 170 -14.53 -6.70 1.31
CA LEU A 170 -14.12 -5.90 2.45
C LEU A 170 -12.58 -5.73 2.53
N VAL A 171 -11.82 -6.76 2.16
CA VAL A 171 -10.35 -6.65 2.04
C VAL A 171 -9.96 -5.70 0.89
N SER A 172 -10.69 -5.70 -0.22
CA SER A 172 -10.46 -4.75 -1.32
C SER A 172 -10.72 -3.30 -0.92
N CYS A 173 -11.60 -3.04 0.06
CA CYS A 173 -11.79 -1.70 0.60
C CYS A 173 -10.52 -1.15 1.28
N ASN A 174 -9.66 -2.02 1.81
CA ASN A 174 -8.37 -1.57 2.36
C ASN A 174 -7.44 -1.01 1.26
N GLN A 175 -7.38 -1.67 0.09
CA GLN A 175 -6.62 -1.14 -1.05
C GLN A 175 -7.17 0.20 -1.55
N PHE A 176 -8.49 0.32 -1.64
CA PHE A 176 -9.13 1.60 -1.96
C PHE A 176 -8.78 2.69 -0.94
N ALA A 177 -8.77 2.36 0.36
CA ALA A 177 -8.42 3.31 1.42
C ALA A 177 -6.97 3.81 1.31
N ILE A 178 -6.03 2.96 0.88
CA ILE A 178 -4.63 3.36 0.61
C ILE A 178 -4.60 4.45 -0.46
N ILE A 179 -5.22 4.21 -1.61
CA ILE A 179 -5.23 5.19 -2.71
C ILE A 179 -6.00 6.46 -2.34
N PHE A 180 -7.08 6.33 -1.57
CA PHE A 180 -7.82 7.47 -1.06
C PHE A 180 -6.99 8.29 -0.06
N GLY A 181 -6.20 7.64 0.80
CA GLY A 181 -5.25 8.30 1.71
C GLY A 181 -4.20 9.11 0.96
N MET A 182 -3.68 8.56 -0.16
CA MET A 182 -2.76 9.29 -1.06
C MET A 182 -3.43 10.54 -1.64
N LEU A 183 -4.67 10.44 -2.14
CA LEU A 183 -5.39 11.62 -2.65
C LEU A 183 -5.62 12.66 -1.56
N VAL A 184 -6.00 12.24 -0.36
CA VAL A 184 -6.23 13.16 0.76
C VAL A 184 -4.96 13.95 1.09
N VAL A 185 -3.81 13.30 1.18
CA VAL A 185 -2.55 13.99 1.49
C VAL A 185 -2.06 14.87 0.33
N TYR A 186 -2.28 14.50 -0.93
CA TYR A 186 -1.98 15.37 -2.06
C TYR A 186 -2.79 16.67 -1.97
N PHE A 187 -4.06 16.57 -1.61
CA PHE A 187 -4.91 17.73 -1.41
C PHE A 187 -4.49 18.57 -0.20
N VAL A 188 -4.13 17.93 0.92
CA VAL A 188 -3.61 18.62 2.11
C VAL A 188 -2.30 19.36 1.79
N ASN A 189 -1.36 18.71 1.10
CA ASN A 189 -0.10 19.31 0.68
C ASN A 189 -0.34 20.53 -0.25
N TYR A 190 -1.29 20.38 -1.19
CA TYR A 190 -1.69 21.49 -2.07
C TYR A 190 -2.22 22.69 -1.27
N MET A 191 -3.14 22.45 -0.31
CA MET A 191 -3.70 23.51 0.52
C MET A 191 -2.63 24.20 1.38
N ILE A 192 -1.65 23.44 1.91
CA ILE A 192 -0.55 24.01 2.70
C ILE A 192 0.33 24.89 1.81
N LYS A 193 0.66 24.43 0.59
CA LYS A 193 1.44 25.21 -0.37
C LYS A 193 0.71 26.49 -0.78
N ASP A 194 -0.57 26.40 -1.16
CA ASP A 194 -1.38 27.52 -1.63
C ASP A 194 -1.59 28.59 -0.53
N GLY A 195 -1.60 28.16 0.73
CA GLY A 195 -1.78 29.04 1.89
C GLY A 195 -0.50 29.71 2.41
N MET A 196 0.70 29.46 1.80
CA MET A 196 1.98 29.94 2.33
C MET A 196 2.84 30.62 1.27
N PRO A 197 3.56 31.73 1.64
CA PRO A 197 4.63 32.28 0.80
C PRO A 197 5.78 31.26 0.62
N ASP A 198 6.48 31.32 -0.52
CA ASP A 198 7.55 30.37 -0.85
C ASP A 198 8.66 30.28 0.20
N GLU A 199 9.04 31.39 0.82
CA GLU A 199 10.05 31.45 1.89
C GLU A 199 9.59 30.64 3.12
N VAL A 200 8.33 30.79 3.52
CA VAL A 200 7.72 30.03 4.64
C VAL A 200 7.52 28.56 4.26
N LEU A 201 7.17 28.30 3.01
CA LEU A 201 7.04 26.92 2.51
C LEU A 201 8.37 26.16 2.65
N VAL A 202 9.50 26.77 2.30
CA VAL A 202 10.83 26.16 2.43
C VAL A 202 11.26 26.03 3.89
N SER A 203 10.97 27.02 4.77
CA SER A 203 11.40 26.97 6.18
C SER A 203 10.55 26.02 7.03
N ASP A 204 9.23 26.06 6.87
CA ASP A 204 8.30 25.40 7.78
C ASP A 204 7.20 24.58 7.06
N GLY A 205 6.92 24.82 5.77
CA GLY A 205 5.81 24.16 5.06
C GLY A 205 5.90 22.64 5.08
N TRP A 206 7.08 22.05 4.86
CA TRP A 206 7.28 20.61 4.94
C TRP A 206 6.95 20.05 6.34
N ARG A 207 7.18 20.81 7.40
CA ARG A 207 6.85 20.42 8.77
C ARG A 207 5.34 20.26 8.93
N TYR A 208 4.55 21.23 8.45
CA TYR A 208 3.09 21.13 8.50
C TYR A 208 2.54 19.99 7.66
N MET A 209 3.17 19.68 6.50
CA MET A 209 2.80 18.56 5.66
C MET A 209 2.96 17.24 6.44
N PHE A 210 4.13 16.96 7.02
CA PHE A 210 4.34 15.76 7.84
C PHE A 210 3.50 15.77 9.13
N GLY A 211 3.42 16.90 9.82
CA GLY A 211 2.65 17.05 11.05
C GLY A 211 1.13 16.81 10.87
N SER A 212 0.60 17.07 9.66
CA SER A 212 -0.81 16.87 9.36
C SER A 212 -1.28 15.43 9.55
N GLU A 213 -0.39 14.46 9.41
CA GLU A 213 -0.65 13.04 9.63
C GLU A 213 -0.99 12.73 11.10
N ALA A 214 -0.54 13.54 12.05
CA ALA A 214 -0.82 13.31 13.47
C ALA A 214 -2.32 13.25 13.78
N VAL A 215 -3.14 14.01 13.05
CA VAL A 215 -4.60 14.05 13.26
C VAL A 215 -5.27 12.71 12.89
N PRO A 216 -5.13 12.18 11.67
CA PRO A 216 -5.71 10.88 11.34
C PRO A 216 -5.05 9.72 12.10
N ALA A 217 -3.77 9.81 12.48
CA ALA A 217 -3.10 8.78 13.29
C ALA A 217 -3.69 8.72 14.72
N ALA A 218 -3.88 9.87 15.37
CA ALA A 218 -4.52 9.94 16.68
C ALA A 218 -5.98 9.42 16.63
N LEU A 219 -6.74 9.83 15.60
CA LEU A 219 -8.11 9.36 15.41
C LEU A 219 -8.16 7.84 15.26
N PHE A 220 -7.29 7.26 14.43
CA PHE A 220 -7.18 5.81 14.26
C PHE A 220 -6.86 5.11 15.58
N GLY A 221 -5.84 5.60 16.31
CA GLY A 221 -5.47 5.05 17.62
C GLY A 221 -6.61 5.05 18.62
N ILE A 222 -7.37 6.15 18.73
CA ILE A 222 -8.54 6.27 19.60
C ILE A 222 -9.65 5.30 19.18
N LEU A 223 -9.99 5.26 17.89
CA LEU A 223 -11.05 4.40 17.38
C LEU A 223 -10.76 2.91 17.55
N LEU A 224 -9.48 2.50 17.55
CA LEU A 224 -9.08 1.11 17.81
C LEU A 224 -9.40 0.61 19.23
N PHE A 225 -9.79 1.48 20.17
CA PHE A 225 -10.34 1.05 21.46
C PHE A 225 -11.78 0.55 21.35
N LEU A 226 -12.51 0.94 20.32
CA LEU A 226 -13.91 0.56 20.10
C LEU A 226 -14.10 -0.77 19.36
N VAL A 227 -13.03 -1.31 18.73
CA VAL A 227 -13.12 -2.57 17.97
C VAL A 227 -12.67 -3.77 18.82
N PRO A 228 -13.24 -4.98 18.58
CA PRO A 228 -12.85 -6.20 19.26
C PRO A 228 -11.50 -6.72 18.76
N GLU A 229 -10.93 -7.69 19.45
CA GLU A 229 -9.87 -8.53 18.89
C GLU A 229 -10.47 -9.58 17.94
N THR A 230 -9.68 -10.12 17.00
CA THR A 230 -10.20 -11.06 16.02
C THR A 230 -10.57 -12.41 16.62
N PRO A 231 -11.64 -13.08 16.14
CA PRO A 231 -12.05 -14.38 16.64
C PRO A 231 -10.94 -15.44 16.53
N ARG A 232 -10.17 -15.38 15.45
CA ARG A 232 -9.07 -16.32 15.22
C ARG A 232 -7.97 -16.20 16.28
N TYR A 233 -7.56 -14.96 16.60
CA TYR A 233 -6.57 -14.74 17.66
C TYR A 233 -7.10 -15.14 19.03
N LEU A 234 -8.35 -14.81 19.34
CA LEU A 234 -8.98 -15.17 20.61
C LEU A 234 -9.06 -16.70 20.80
N ALA A 235 -9.40 -17.44 19.73
CA ALA A 235 -9.39 -18.90 19.75
C ALA A 235 -7.97 -19.47 19.93
N MET A 236 -6.96 -18.92 19.23
CA MET A 236 -5.55 -19.31 19.38
C MET A 236 -5.01 -19.08 20.81
N THR A 237 -5.57 -18.11 21.53
CA THR A 237 -5.19 -17.79 22.92
C THR A 237 -6.13 -18.40 23.95
N HIS A 238 -6.94 -19.39 23.56
CA HIS A 238 -7.89 -20.12 24.42
C HIS A 238 -8.96 -19.22 25.09
N GLN A 239 -9.31 -18.09 24.45
CA GLN A 239 -10.39 -17.19 24.88
C GLN A 239 -11.67 -17.45 24.08
N ASP A 240 -12.15 -18.70 24.11
CA ASP A 240 -13.24 -19.18 23.26
C ASP A 240 -14.55 -18.42 23.45
N ASP A 241 -14.91 -18.06 24.68
CA ASP A 241 -16.13 -17.31 24.99
C ASP A 241 -16.14 -15.92 24.33
N LYS A 242 -14.97 -15.25 24.35
CA LYS A 242 -14.81 -13.95 23.68
C LYS A 242 -14.83 -14.11 22.14
N ALA A 243 -14.19 -15.15 21.62
CA ALA A 243 -14.21 -15.48 20.21
C ALA A 243 -15.65 -15.72 19.73
N PHE A 244 -16.41 -16.51 20.48
CA PHE A 244 -17.82 -16.78 20.23
C PHE A 244 -18.64 -15.49 20.23
N SER A 245 -18.49 -14.64 21.25
CA SER A 245 -19.22 -13.38 21.36
C SER A 245 -18.99 -12.44 20.16
N VAL A 246 -17.75 -12.38 19.64
CA VAL A 246 -17.45 -11.58 18.44
C VAL A 246 -18.08 -12.20 17.20
N LEU A 247 -17.96 -13.52 17.00
CA LEU A 247 -18.59 -14.24 15.90
C LEU A 247 -20.11 -14.13 15.91
N GLU A 248 -20.74 -14.21 17.09
CA GLU A 248 -22.17 -14.06 17.25
C GLU A 248 -22.68 -12.67 16.84
N LYS A 249 -21.95 -11.60 17.21
CA LYS A 249 -22.28 -10.23 16.81
C LYS A 249 -22.18 -10.01 15.31
N VAL A 250 -21.31 -10.75 14.60
CA VAL A 250 -21.10 -10.61 13.17
C VAL A 250 -21.98 -11.55 12.36
N ASN A 251 -22.05 -12.84 12.76
CA ASN A 251 -22.65 -13.92 11.95
C ASN A 251 -23.98 -14.46 12.52
N GLY A 252 -24.32 -14.10 13.75
CA GLY A 252 -25.43 -14.72 14.50
C GLY A 252 -25.02 -16.02 15.18
N THR A 253 -25.84 -16.46 16.17
CA THR A 253 -25.52 -17.56 17.11
C THR A 253 -25.24 -18.89 16.43
N ASP A 254 -26.07 -19.30 15.44
CA ASP A 254 -25.96 -20.62 14.81
C ASP A 254 -24.66 -20.76 13.98
N LYS A 255 -24.36 -19.74 13.14
CA LYS A 255 -23.14 -19.72 12.34
C LYS A 255 -21.89 -19.56 13.21
N ALA A 256 -21.97 -18.84 14.34
CA ALA A 256 -20.83 -18.59 15.22
C ALA A 256 -20.23 -19.88 15.77
N LYS A 257 -21.07 -20.86 16.15
CA LYS A 257 -20.61 -22.17 16.64
C LYS A 257 -19.83 -22.95 15.61
N THR A 258 -20.36 -23.01 14.38
CA THR A 258 -19.73 -23.70 13.26
C THR A 258 -18.39 -23.06 12.92
N ILE A 259 -18.34 -21.72 12.74
CA ILE A 259 -17.12 -20.99 12.40
C ILE A 259 -16.05 -21.16 13.51
N LEU A 260 -16.43 -21.13 14.78
CA LEU A 260 -15.47 -21.33 15.87
C LEU A 260 -14.86 -22.74 15.83
N SER A 261 -15.67 -23.77 15.53
CA SER A 261 -15.16 -25.15 15.40
C SER A 261 -14.22 -25.28 14.19
N GLU A 262 -14.52 -24.63 13.08
CA GLU A 262 -13.64 -24.60 11.90
C GLU A 262 -12.30 -23.90 12.19
N ILE A 263 -12.32 -22.74 12.87
CA ILE A 263 -11.11 -22.02 13.28
C ILE A 263 -10.21 -22.93 14.12
N LYS A 264 -10.78 -23.66 15.09
CA LYS A 264 -10.01 -24.58 15.94
C LYS A 264 -9.40 -25.74 15.14
N ALA A 265 -10.11 -26.29 14.18
CA ALA A 265 -9.62 -27.37 13.31
C ALA A 265 -8.44 -26.92 12.45
N VAL A 266 -8.54 -25.75 11.80
CA VAL A 266 -7.48 -25.20 10.92
C VAL A 266 -6.24 -24.77 11.70
N THR A 267 -6.36 -24.34 12.95
CA THR A 267 -5.22 -23.91 13.77
C THR A 267 -4.25 -25.06 14.07
N SER A 268 -4.64 -26.32 13.84
CA SER A 268 -3.83 -27.53 14.04
C SER A 268 -3.04 -27.97 12.80
N GLU A 269 -3.19 -27.34 11.62
CA GLU A 269 -2.44 -27.72 10.42
C GLU A 269 -0.93 -27.42 10.55
N LYS A 270 -0.12 -28.41 10.17
CA LYS A 270 1.36 -28.28 10.21
C LYS A 270 1.85 -27.46 9.02
N THR A 271 2.69 -26.46 9.28
CA THR A 271 3.41 -25.74 8.23
C THR A 271 4.55 -26.60 7.67
N GLU A 272 4.69 -26.61 6.34
CA GLU A 272 5.76 -27.34 5.65
C GLU A 272 7.03 -26.49 5.46
N LYS A 273 8.09 -27.13 4.95
CA LYS A 273 9.32 -26.44 4.57
C LYS A 273 9.05 -25.57 3.33
N LEU A 274 9.70 -24.40 3.26
CA LEU A 274 9.48 -23.40 2.22
C LEU A 274 9.68 -23.95 0.79
N LEU A 275 10.64 -24.85 0.60
CA LEU A 275 11.01 -25.42 -0.69
C LEU A 275 10.26 -26.72 -1.05
N THR A 276 9.25 -27.13 -0.31
CA THR A 276 8.47 -28.36 -0.57
C THR A 276 7.90 -28.42 -1.98
N TYR A 277 7.51 -27.28 -2.55
CA TYR A 277 6.94 -27.15 -3.89
C TYR A 277 7.94 -26.64 -4.94
N GLY A 278 9.24 -26.80 -4.66
CA GLY A 278 10.33 -26.35 -5.53
C GLY A 278 10.68 -24.85 -5.37
N LEU A 279 11.79 -24.45 -5.96
CA LEU A 279 12.30 -23.08 -5.92
C LEU A 279 11.46 -22.13 -6.81
N THR A 280 10.88 -22.65 -7.89
CA THR A 280 10.20 -21.84 -8.92
C THR A 280 9.05 -21.02 -8.36
N VAL A 281 8.23 -21.58 -7.46
CA VAL A 281 7.10 -20.86 -6.86
C VAL A 281 7.58 -19.65 -6.04
N ILE A 282 8.67 -19.81 -5.30
CA ILE A 282 9.26 -18.73 -4.49
C ILE A 282 9.84 -17.64 -5.39
N VAL A 283 10.59 -18.04 -6.43
CA VAL A 283 11.17 -17.10 -7.40
C VAL A 283 10.09 -16.31 -8.12
N VAL A 284 9.00 -16.94 -8.55
CA VAL A 284 7.88 -16.26 -9.21
C VAL A 284 7.23 -15.23 -8.27
N GLY A 285 7.01 -15.59 -7.00
CA GLY A 285 6.45 -14.64 -6.03
C GLY A 285 7.38 -13.48 -5.70
N ILE A 286 8.70 -13.73 -5.56
CA ILE A 286 9.70 -12.67 -5.38
C ILE A 286 9.73 -11.74 -6.61
N LEU A 287 9.81 -12.31 -7.82
CA LEU A 287 9.85 -11.52 -9.05
C LEU A 287 8.58 -10.69 -9.28
N LEU A 288 7.40 -11.19 -8.90
CA LEU A 288 6.17 -10.39 -8.90
C LEU A 288 6.32 -9.13 -8.03
N SER A 289 6.84 -9.30 -6.82
CA SER A 289 7.06 -8.19 -5.89
C SER A 289 8.15 -7.23 -6.36
N VAL A 290 9.24 -7.77 -6.91
CA VAL A 290 10.35 -6.98 -7.46
C VAL A 290 9.88 -6.15 -8.65
N PHE A 291 9.23 -6.76 -9.65
CA PHE A 291 8.74 -6.03 -10.81
C PHE A 291 7.70 -4.98 -10.44
N GLN A 292 6.81 -5.24 -9.49
CA GLN A 292 5.82 -4.26 -9.05
C GLN A 292 6.48 -2.94 -8.61
N GLN A 293 7.67 -2.99 -8.04
CA GLN A 293 8.41 -1.81 -7.58
C GLN A 293 9.41 -1.30 -8.61
N ALA A 294 10.13 -2.22 -9.27
CA ALA A 294 11.18 -1.90 -10.24
C ALA A 294 10.67 -1.14 -11.48
N ILE A 295 9.38 -1.29 -11.82
CA ILE A 295 8.70 -0.46 -12.83
C ILE A 295 8.68 1.04 -12.48
N GLY A 296 9.05 1.47 -11.26
CA GLY A 296 9.32 2.87 -10.92
C GLY A 296 8.13 3.70 -10.48
N ILE A 297 6.96 3.10 -10.23
CA ILE A 297 5.73 3.87 -9.89
C ILE A 297 5.89 4.74 -8.66
N ASN A 298 6.54 4.23 -7.60
CA ASN A 298 6.68 4.99 -6.37
C ASN A 298 7.63 6.19 -6.54
N ALA A 299 8.64 6.10 -7.41
CA ALA A 299 9.44 7.25 -7.79
C ALA A 299 8.55 8.33 -8.45
N VAL A 300 7.67 7.94 -9.37
CA VAL A 300 6.73 8.89 -9.98
C VAL A 300 5.77 9.49 -8.94
N LEU A 301 5.22 8.68 -8.03
CA LEU A 301 4.26 9.16 -7.02
C LEU A 301 4.89 10.07 -5.96
N TYR A 302 6.12 9.78 -5.54
CA TYR A 302 6.82 10.54 -4.48
C TYR A 302 7.39 11.86 -4.99
N TYR A 303 7.78 11.91 -6.26
CA TYR A 303 8.36 13.09 -6.89
C TYR A 303 7.42 13.76 -7.90
N ALA A 304 6.12 13.42 -7.87
CA ALA A 304 5.12 13.87 -8.84
C ALA A 304 5.08 15.40 -9.02
N PRO A 305 5.02 16.23 -7.96
CA PRO A 305 4.97 17.68 -8.15
C PRO A 305 6.20 18.21 -8.89
N ARG A 306 7.40 17.75 -8.52
CA ARG A 306 8.67 18.12 -9.17
C ARG A 306 8.70 17.71 -10.64
N ILE A 307 8.23 16.49 -10.93
CA ILE A 307 8.16 15.99 -12.29
C ILE A 307 7.22 16.88 -13.11
N PHE A 308 6.02 17.13 -12.60
CA PHE A 308 5.02 17.96 -13.30
C PHE A 308 5.45 19.42 -13.47
N GLU A 309 6.10 20.02 -12.49
CA GLU A 309 6.65 21.38 -12.62
C GLU A 309 7.68 21.48 -13.75
N LYS A 310 8.53 20.45 -13.91
CA LYS A 310 9.56 20.42 -14.97
C LYS A 310 8.97 20.20 -16.37
N ILE A 311 8.00 19.31 -16.52
CA ILE A 311 7.47 18.89 -17.84
C ILE A 311 6.19 19.62 -18.24
N GLY A 312 5.51 20.25 -17.28
CA GLY A 312 4.17 20.83 -17.46
C GLY A 312 4.14 22.22 -18.12
N GLY A 313 5.26 22.78 -18.53
CA GLY A 313 5.29 24.07 -19.23
C GLY A 313 4.76 25.25 -18.39
N GLY A 314 4.98 25.24 -17.06
CA GLY A 314 4.58 26.33 -16.13
C GLY A 314 3.26 26.08 -15.38
N GLY A 315 2.70 24.89 -15.45
CA GLY A 315 1.55 24.48 -14.62
C GLY A 315 1.94 24.23 -13.16
N ASP A 316 0.96 24.32 -12.23
CA ASP A 316 1.16 23.96 -10.83
C ASP A 316 1.30 22.44 -10.67
N GLY A 317 2.51 21.96 -10.38
CA GLY A 317 2.83 20.54 -10.23
C GLY A 317 2.06 19.86 -9.09
N MET A 318 1.75 20.56 -8.00
CA MET A 318 0.94 19.99 -6.92
C MET A 318 -0.52 19.81 -7.35
N MET A 319 -1.12 20.77 -8.06
CA MET A 319 -2.47 20.61 -8.61
C MET A 319 -2.53 19.44 -9.61
N GLN A 320 -1.53 19.30 -10.48
CA GLN A 320 -1.43 18.17 -11.41
C GLN A 320 -1.30 16.83 -10.65
N THR A 321 -0.59 16.81 -9.51
CA THR A 321 -0.51 15.64 -8.65
C THR A 321 -1.86 15.28 -8.00
N VAL A 322 -2.66 16.28 -7.60
CA VAL A 322 -4.05 16.03 -7.13
C VAL A 322 -4.89 15.42 -8.25
N VAL A 323 -4.81 15.95 -9.47
CA VAL A 323 -5.52 15.39 -10.64
C VAL A 323 -5.10 13.93 -10.88
N MET A 324 -3.79 13.65 -10.84
CA MET A 324 -3.28 12.28 -10.94
C MET A 324 -3.86 11.39 -9.83
N GLY A 325 -3.97 11.88 -8.59
CA GLY A 325 -4.59 11.15 -7.48
C GLY A 325 -6.05 10.79 -7.74
N VAL A 326 -6.83 11.68 -8.34
CA VAL A 326 -8.23 11.40 -8.75
C VAL A 326 -8.26 10.31 -9.83
N VAL A 327 -7.40 10.40 -10.84
CA VAL A 327 -7.29 9.38 -11.90
C VAL A 327 -6.90 8.03 -11.30
N ASN A 328 -5.97 8.00 -10.34
CA ASN A 328 -5.57 6.79 -9.64
C ASN A 328 -6.74 6.07 -8.94
N ILE A 329 -7.63 6.84 -8.30
CA ILE A 329 -8.87 6.28 -7.72
C ILE A 329 -9.76 5.67 -8.79
N LEU A 330 -10.03 6.39 -9.88
CA LEU A 330 -10.89 5.90 -10.96
C LEU A 330 -10.37 4.59 -11.55
N PHE A 331 -9.07 4.51 -11.83
CA PHE A 331 -8.46 3.31 -12.40
C PHE A 331 -8.36 2.15 -11.39
N THR A 332 -8.20 2.45 -10.10
CA THR A 332 -8.31 1.43 -9.05
C THR A 332 -9.72 0.83 -8.97
N LEU A 333 -10.76 1.65 -9.10
CA LEU A 333 -12.14 1.16 -9.19
C LEU A 333 -12.34 0.27 -10.43
N ILE A 334 -11.82 0.68 -11.60
CA ILE A 334 -11.84 -0.15 -12.81
C ILE A 334 -11.18 -1.52 -12.55
N ALA A 335 -10.02 -1.55 -11.87
CA ALA A 335 -9.37 -2.80 -11.50
C ALA A 335 -10.27 -3.72 -10.68
N ILE A 336 -10.92 -3.18 -9.63
CA ILE A 336 -11.80 -3.95 -8.74
C ILE A 336 -12.96 -4.60 -9.52
N PHE A 337 -13.54 -3.90 -10.49
CA PHE A 337 -14.65 -4.42 -11.30
C PHE A 337 -14.23 -5.33 -12.47
N THR A 338 -12.97 -5.24 -12.91
CA THR A 338 -12.50 -5.96 -14.10
C THR A 338 -11.69 -7.20 -13.77
N VAL A 339 -11.05 -7.28 -12.58
CA VAL A 339 -10.17 -8.39 -12.20
C VAL A 339 -10.86 -9.76 -12.24
N GLU A 340 -12.12 -9.85 -11.81
CA GLU A 340 -12.89 -11.09 -11.85
C GLU A 340 -13.40 -11.44 -13.26
N LYS A 341 -13.49 -10.45 -14.16
CA LYS A 341 -13.94 -10.65 -15.55
C LYS A 341 -12.79 -11.03 -16.47
N MET A 342 -11.68 -10.30 -16.41
CA MET A 342 -10.54 -10.48 -17.33
C MET A 342 -9.51 -11.51 -16.82
N GLY A 343 -9.38 -11.67 -15.50
CA GLY A 343 -8.32 -12.47 -14.88
C GLY A 343 -7.10 -11.63 -14.52
N ARG A 344 -6.22 -12.24 -13.72
CA ARG A 344 -5.05 -11.54 -13.14
C ARG A 344 -3.95 -11.35 -14.18
N LYS A 345 -3.61 -12.41 -14.92
CA LYS A 345 -2.52 -12.42 -15.90
C LYS A 345 -2.73 -11.45 -17.07
N PRO A 346 -3.90 -11.43 -17.77
CA PRO A 346 -4.13 -10.46 -18.85
C PRO A 346 -4.06 -9.00 -18.39
N LEU A 347 -4.62 -8.70 -17.21
CA LEU A 347 -4.58 -7.33 -16.67
C LEU A 347 -3.16 -6.85 -16.37
N LEU A 348 -2.29 -7.73 -15.82
CA LEU A 348 -0.88 -7.39 -15.60
C LEU A 348 -0.14 -7.13 -16.92
N ILE A 349 -0.39 -7.93 -17.97
CA ILE A 349 0.24 -7.74 -19.28
C ILE A 349 -0.20 -6.42 -19.90
N VAL A 350 -1.52 -6.17 -19.96
CA VAL A 350 -2.07 -4.90 -20.50
C VAL A 350 -1.54 -3.70 -19.72
N GLY A 351 -1.52 -3.79 -18.39
CA GLY A 351 -0.96 -2.74 -17.55
C GLY A 351 0.52 -2.49 -17.82
N SER A 352 1.33 -3.54 -17.94
CA SER A 352 2.76 -3.42 -18.26
C SER A 352 2.99 -2.74 -19.62
N ILE A 353 2.21 -3.09 -20.65
CA ILE A 353 2.31 -2.47 -21.97
C ILE A 353 1.91 -0.99 -21.90
N GLY A 354 0.79 -0.67 -21.26
CA GLY A 354 0.35 0.73 -21.10
C GLY A 354 1.36 1.59 -20.33
N MET A 355 1.95 1.04 -19.27
CA MET A 355 3.04 1.71 -18.54
C MET A 355 4.29 1.90 -19.40
N ALA A 356 4.70 0.88 -20.18
CA ALA A 356 5.84 0.99 -21.07
C ALA A 356 5.63 2.12 -22.10
N VAL A 357 4.45 2.20 -22.71
CA VAL A 357 4.10 3.29 -23.65
C VAL A 357 4.19 4.65 -22.96
N GLY A 358 3.60 4.80 -21.75
CA GLY A 358 3.68 6.03 -20.99
C GLY A 358 5.11 6.45 -20.67
N ALA A 359 5.93 5.52 -20.16
CA ALA A 359 7.33 5.79 -19.79
C ALA A 359 8.18 6.18 -21.00
N PHE A 360 8.08 5.44 -22.11
CA PHE A 360 8.82 5.78 -23.33
C PHE A 360 8.34 7.09 -23.96
N CYS A 361 7.04 7.41 -23.85
CA CYS A 361 6.53 8.69 -24.32
C CYS A 361 7.10 9.86 -23.50
N VAL A 362 7.23 9.73 -22.17
CA VAL A 362 7.88 10.74 -21.33
C VAL A 362 9.35 10.89 -21.71
N ALA A 363 10.08 9.77 -21.88
CA ALA A 363 11.47 9.79 -22.30
C ALA A 363 11.64 10.48 -23.68
N PHE A 364 10.75 10.20 -24.61
CA PHE A 364 10.71 10.86 -25.92
C PHE A 364 10.45 12.36 -25.78
N CYS A 365 9.48 12.77 -24.98
CA CYS A 365 9.18 14.19 -24.77
C CYS A 365 10.37 14.96 -24.19
N ASP A 366 11.08 14.36 -23.21
CA ASP A 366 12.26 14.99 -22.60
C ASP A 366 13.43 15.08 -23.61
N GLU A 367 13.70 14.04 -24.41
CA GLU A 367 14.74 14.03 -25.44
C GLU A 367 14.54 15.11 -26.50
N PHE A 368 13.28 15.29 -26.95
CA PHE A 368 12.93 16.27 -27.97
C PHE A 368 12.44 17.61 -27.39
N GLN A 369 12.58 17.82 -26.07
CA GLN A 369 12.20 19.04 -25.36
C GLN A 369 10.72 19.43 -25.61
N VAL A 370 9.83 18.44 -25.68
CA VAL A 370 8.38 18.63 -25.82
C VAL A 370 7.78 18.91 -24.45
N GLU A 371 7.37 20.13 -24.21
CA GLU A 371 6.72 20.58 -22.98
C GLU A 371 5.19 20.60 -23.10
N GLY A 372 4.51 20.75 -21.97
CA GLY A 372 3.07 20.97 -21.90
C GLY A 372 2.27 19.72 -21.63
N ILE A 373 1.11 19.58 -22.27
CA ILE A 373 0.12 18.56 -21.90
C ILE A 373 0.54 17.11 -22.23
N LEU A 374 1.33 16.90 -23.28
CA LEU A 374 1.68 15.54 -23.74
C LEU A 374 2.52 14.76 -22.70
N PRO A 375 3.64 15.29 -22.17
CA PRO A 375 4.38 14.58 -21.14
C PRO A 375 3.58 14.43 -19.84
N VAL A 376 2.75 15.41 -19.46
CA VAL A 376 1.86 15.31 -18.29
C VAL A 376 0.86 14.17 -18.45
N LEU A 377 0.17 14.07 -19.59
CA LEU A 377 -0.74 12.97 -19.90
C LEU A 377 -0.02 11.62 -19.90
N SER A 378 1.22 11.57 -20.39
CA SER A 378 2.01 10.33 -20.41
C SER A 378 2.31 9.80 -19.03
N ILE A 379 2.64 10.67 -18.05
CA ILE A 379 2.80 10.30 -16.64
C ILE A 379 1.47 9.83 -16.03
N ILE A 380 0.38 10.56 -16.31
CA ILE A 380 -0.95 10.17 -15.81
C ILE A 380 -1.37 8.81 -16.38
N VAL A 381 -1.15 8.57 -17.67
CA VAL A 381 -1.41 7.26 -18.32
C VAL A 381 -0.57 6.16 -17.68
N TYR A 382 0.71 6.41 -17.45
CA TYR A 382 1.59 5.48 -16.77
C TYR A 382 1.06 5.09 -15.38
N ALA A 383 0.68 6.07 -14.55
CA ALA A 383 0.12 5.84 -13.22
C ALA A 383 -1.24 5.13 -13.30
N ALA A 384 -2.10 5.52 -14.25
CA ALA A 384 -3.41 4.92 -14.45
C ALA A 384 -3.34 3.42 -14.79
N PHE A 385 -2.44 3.03 -15.70
CA PHE A 385 -2.24 1.61 -16.05
C PHE A 385 -1.66 0.81 -14.89
N PHE A 386 -0.81 1.40 -14.05
CA PHE A 386 -0.38 0.77 -12.81
C PHE A 386 -1.55 0.53 -11.86
N MET A 387 -2.36 1.55 -11.60
CA MET A 387 -3.50 1.46 -10.67
C MET A 387 -4.59 0.51 -11.15
N MET A 388 -4.74 0.32 -12.47
CA MET A 388 -5.65 -0.66 -13.05
C MET A 388 -5.11 -2.10 -12.94
N SER A 389 -3.81 -2.29 -12.75
CA SER A 389 -3.18 -3.61 -12.87
C SER A 389 -2.26 -3.94 -11.70
N TRP A 390 -0.98 -3.59 -11.81
CA TRP A 390 0.07 -3.99 -10.86
C TRP A 390 -0.18 -3.55 -9.42
N GLY A 391 -0.81 -2.40 -9.20
CA GLY A 391 -1.14 -1.90 -7.88
C GLY A 391 -1.96 -2.91 -7.07
N PRO A 392 -3.23 -3.16 -7.43
CA PRO A 392 -4.08 -4.08 -6.69
C PRO A 392 -3.80 -5.56 -6.99
N ILE A 393 -3.50 -5.93 -8.26
CA ILE A 393 -3.47 -7.34 -8.68
C ILE A 393 -2.25 -8.08 -8.15
N CYS A 394 -1.11 -7.42 -7.99
CA CYS A 394 0.08 -8.04 -7.43
C CYS A 394 -0.19 -8.59 -6.01
N TRP A 395 -0.86 -7.81 -5.16
CA TRP A 395 -1.24 -8.24 -3.82
C TRP A 395 -2.19 -9.44 -3.81
N VAL A 396 -3.16 -9.43 -4.73
CA VAL A 396 -4.07 -10.58 -4.92
C VAL A 396 -3.30 -11.82 -5.34
N LEU A 397 -2.42 -11.70 -6.35
CA LEU A 397 -1.62 -12.82 -6.84
C LEU A 397 -0.68 -13.39 -5.78
N ILE A 398 0.02 -12.53 -5.02
CA ILE A 398 0.89 -12.98 -3.91
C ILE A 398 0.09 -13.78 -2.88
N ALA A 399 -1.17 -13.43 -2.64
CA ALA A 399 -2.04 -14.18 -1.73
C ALA A 399 -2.56 -15.49 -2.33
N GLU A 400 -2.74 -15.58 -3.65
CA GLU A 400 -3.35 -16.72 -4.35
C GLU A 400 -2.32 -17.73 -4.87
N ILE A 401 -1.10 -17.31 -5.22
CA ILE A 401 -0.12 -18.13 -5.94
C ILE A 401 0.54 -19.21 -5.07
N PHE A 402 0.65 -18.97 -3.77
CA PHE A 402 1.35 -19.88 -2.86
C PHE A 402 0.43 -20.96 -2.27
N PRO A 403 0.90 -22.23 -2.22
CA PRO A 403 0.24 -23.30 -1.46
C PRO A 403 0.04 -22.93 0.01
N ASN A 404 -1.07 -23.38 0.61
CA ASN A 404 -1.47 -23.04 1.99
C ASN A 404 -0.37 -23.27 3.03
N THR A 405 0.29 -24.43 2.95
CA THR A 405 1.27 -24.90 3.95
C THR A 405 2.53 -24.05 4.02
N ILE A 406 2.91 -23.35 2.93
CA ILE A 406 4.09 -22.47 2.86
C ILE A 406 3.73 -20.98 2.77
N ARG A 407 2.45 -20.64 2.53
CA ARG A 407 1.98 -19.29 2.18
C ARG A 407 2.48 -18.21 3.11
N GLY A 408 2.35 -18.40 4.42
CA GLY A 408 2.73 -17.35 5.39
C GLY A 408 4.20 -16.94 5.26
N LYS A 409 5.11 -17.92 5.11
CA LYS A 409 6.54 -17.66 4.94
C LYS A 409 6.86 -17.07 3.56
N ALA A 410 6.24 -17.62 2.51
CA ALA A 410 6.49 -17.20 1.14
C ALA A 410 5.99 -15.77 0.87
N VAL A 411 4.81 -15.41 1.36
CA VAL A 411 4.26 -14.03 1.29
C VAL A 411 5.18 -13.06 2.04
N ALA A 412 5.63 -13.41 3.25
CA ALA A 412 6.51 -12.54 4.02
C ALA A 412 7.83 -12.23 3.28
N ILE A 413 8.43 -13.24 2.64
CA ILE A 413 9.63 -13.07 1.80
C ILE A 413 9.33 -12.17 0.60
N ALA A 414 8.26 -12.46 -0.15
CA ALA A 414 7.88 -11.68 -1.33
C ALA A 414 7.65 -10.20 -0.98
N VAL A 415 6.93 -9.92 0.11
CA VAL A 415 6.66 -8.56 0.60
C VAL A 415 7.94 -7.87 1.11
N ALA A 416 8.86 -8.59 1.75
CA ALA A 416 10.14 -8.02 2.13
C ALA A 416 10.94 -7.54 0.90
N PHE A 417 11.02 -8.35 -0.18
CA PHE A 417 11.63 -7.95 -1.44
C PHE A 417 10.91 -6.76 -2.08
N GLN A 418 9.59 -6.69 -1.96
CA GLN A 418 8.81 -5.55 -2.45
C GLN A 418 9.23 -4.23 -1.78
N TRP A 419 9.36 -4.20 -0.46
CA TRP A 419 9.79 -3.00 0.25
C TRP A 419 11.26 -2.64 0.01
N ILE A 420 12.14 -3.65 -0.09
CA ILE A 420 13.56 -3.44 -0.45
C ILE A 420 13.67 -2.77 -1.82
N PHE A 421 12.97 -3.29 -2.83
CA PHE A 421 13.01 -2.70 -4.17
C PHE A 421 12.30 -1.35 -4.24
N ASN A 422 11.25 -1.12 -3.46
CA ASN A 422 10.66 0.20 -3.31
C ASN A 422 11.69 1.22 -2.79
N TYR A 423 12.43 0.86 -1.74
CA TYR A 423 13.51 1.71 -1.21
C TYR A 423 14.58 1.99 -2.27
N LEU A 424 15.08 0.96 -2.95
CA LEU A 424 16.11 1.11 -3.97
C LEU A 424 15.66 2.03 -5.11
N VAL A 425 14.48 1.82 -5.65
CA VAL A 425 13.92 2.63 -6.74
C VAL A 425 13.73 4.08 -6.30
N SER A 426 13.12 4.30 -5.13
CA SER A 426 12.79 5.64 -4.66
C SER A 426 14.03 6.43 -4.24
N SER A 427 15.03 5.79 -3.64
CA SER A 427 16.27 6.44 -3.20
C SER A 427 17.22 6.76 -4.36
N THR A 428 17.21 5.97 -5.43
CA THR A 428 18.08 6.18 -6.59
C THR A 428 17.49 7.13 -7.63
N PHE A 429 16.18 7.33 -7.61
CA PHE A 429 15.49 8.13 -8.63
C PHE A 429 16.00 9.58 -8.73
N PRO A 430 16.22 10.35 -7.65
CA PRO A 430 16.71 11.72 -7.80
C PRO A 430 18.05 11.79 -8.54
N ALA A 431 18.98 10.92 -8.21
CA ALA A 431 20.28 10.87 -8.88
C ALA A 431 20.15 10.43 -10.35
N MET A 432 19.31 9.45 -10.66
CA MET A 432 19.02 9.03 -12.03
C MET A 432 18.35 10.14 -12.84
N TYR A 433 17.41 10.85 -12.24
CA TYR A 433 16.67 11.94 -12.88
C TYR A 433 17.55 13.17 -13.12
N GLU A 434 18.47 13.46 -12.20
CA GLU A 434 19.46 14.54 -12.35
C GLU A 434 20.49 14.20 -13.44
N PHE A 435 20.91 12.93 -13.51
CA PHE A 435 21.81 12.46 -14.57
C PHE A 435 21.14 12.53 -15.96
N SER A 436 19.95 11.99 -16.12
CA SER A 436 19.15 12.06 -17.36
C SER A 436 17.73 11.56 -17.12
N PRO A 437 16.70 12.41 -17.27
CA PRO A 437 15.30 11.98 -17.23
C PRO A 437 14.98 10.93 -18.30
N VAL A 438 15.57 11.07 -19.52
CA VAL A 438 15.44 10.10 -20.60
C VAL A 438 15.92 8.72 -20.17
N PHE A 439 17.07 8.65 -19.49
CA PHE A 439 17.59 7.39 -18.95
C PHE A 439 16.66 6.81 -17.89
N ALA A 440 16.17 7.63 -16.93
CA ALA A 440 15.31 7.17 -15.86
C ALA A 440 14.00 6.58 -16.39
N TYR A 441 13.28 7.32 -17.24
CA TYR A 441 12.01 6.84 -17.82
C TYR A 441 12.22 5.74 -18.85
N GLY A 442 13.28 5.80 -19.65
CA GLY A 442 13.65 4.74 -20.59
C GLY A 442 13.91 3.41 -19.88
N LEU A 443 14.64 3.44 -18.76
CA LEU A 443 14.89 2.25 -17.92
C LEU A 443 13.58 1.67 -17.38
N TYR A 444 12.69 2.50 -16.84
CA TYR A 444 11.39 2.04 -16.36
C TYR A 444 10.53 1.47 -17.47
N GLY A 445 10.56 2.06 -18.67
CA GLY A 445 9.89 1.53 -19.87
C GLY A 445 10.40 0.13 -20.24
N VAL A 446 11.71 -0.08 -20.24
CA VAL A 446 12.33 -1.40 -20.49
C VAL A 446 11.92 -2.40 -19.42
N ILE A 447 11.95 -2.02 -18.14
CA ILE A 447 11.53 -2.89 -17.03
C ILE A 447 10.04 -3.26 -17.16
N CYS A 448 9.17 -2.35 -17.61
CA CYS A 448 7.75 -2.65 -17.88
C CYS A 448 7.61 -3.71 -18.98
N VAL A 449 8.40 -3.65 -20.05
CA VAL A 449 8.41 -4.68 -21.12
C VAL A 449 8.88 -6.02 -20.55
N LEU A 450 9.95 -6.02 -19.76
CA LEU A 450 10.44 -7.24 -19.10
C LEU A 450 9.41 -7.82 -18.12
N ALA A 451 8.67 -6.97 -17.41
CA ALA A 451 7.58 -7.38 -16.54
C ALA A 451 6.45 -8.05 -17.33
N ALA A 452 6.07 -7.51 -18.50
CA ALA A 452 5.08 -8.15 -19.37
C ALA A 452 5.54 -9.53 -19.85
N LEU A 453 6.80 -9.67 -20.26
CA LEU A 453 7.39 -10.95 -20.69
C LEU A 453 7.47 -11.96 -19.55
N PHE A 454 7.85 -11.51 -18.35
CA PHE A 454 7.85 -12.34 -17.14
C PHE A 454 6.46 -12.87 -16.81
N VAL A 455 5.45 -11.99 -16.79
CA VAL A 455 4.06 -12.39 -16.53
C VAL A 455 3.57 -13.37 -17.59
N TRP A 456 3.85 -13.08 -18.86
CA TRP A 456 3.44 -13.97 -19.96
C TRP A 456 4.01 -15.37 -19.83
N LYS A 457 5.31 -15.52 -19.52
CA LYS A 457 6.00 -16.81 -19.51
C LYS A 457 5.86 -17.57 -18.19
N MET A 458 5.96 -16.89 -17.05
CA MET A 458 6.15 -17.55 -15.75
C MET A 458 4.93 -17.51 -14.84
N VAL A 459 4.12 -16.43 -14.88
CA VAL A 459 3.00 -16.28 -13.96
C VAL A 459 1.81 -17.12 -14.43
N PRO A 460 1.28 -18.04 -13.61
CA PRO A 460 0.06 -18.76 -13.93
C PRO A 460 -1.17 -17.87 -13.77
N GLU A 461 -2.24 -18.13 -14.53
CA GLU A 461 -3.55 -17.50 -14.26
C GLU A 461 -4.19 -18.17 -13.05
N THR A 462 -4.66 -17.36 -12.10
CA THR A 462 -5.27 -17.83 -10.85
C THR A 462 -6.80 -17.70 -10.83
N LYS A 463 -7.38 -16.98 -11.80
CA LYS A 463 -8.83 -16.78 -11.91
C LYS A 463 -9.57 -18.13 -11.93
N GLY A 464 -10.52 -18.29 -11.00
CA GLY A 464 -11.37 -19.49 -10.92
C GLY A 464 -10.65 -20.75 -10.44
N LYS A 465 -9.40 -20.65 -9.99
CA LYS A 465 -8.65 -21.77 -9.41
C LYS A 465 -8.72 -21.75 -7.89
N THR A 466 -8.84 -22.93 -7.31
CA THR A 466 -8.73 -23.11 -5.87
C THR A 466 -7.25 -23.13 -5.44
N LEU A 467 -7.01 -23.02 -4.15
CA LEU A 467 -5.64 -23.11 -3.60
C LEU A 467 -5.05 -24.51 -3.76
N GLU A 468 -5.90 -25.52 -3.76
CA GLU A 468 -5.56 -26.92 -4.03
C GLU A 468 -5.12 -27.10 -5.50
N ASP A 469 -5.79 -26.42 -6.45
CA ASP A 469 -5.39 -26.43 -7.86
C ASP A 469 -4.02 -25.77 -8.04
N MET A 470 -3.75 -24.70 -7.30
CA MET A 470 -2.43 -24.05 -7.31
C MET A 470 -1.35 -24.96 -6.71
N THR A 471 -1.66 -25.69 -5.64
CA THR A 471 -0.75 -26.68 -5.05
C THR A 471 -0.38 -27.77 -6.07
N ARG A 472 -1.38 -28.39 -6.73
CA ARG A 472 -1.16 -29.40 -7.78
C ARG A 472 -0.35 -28.85 -8.96
N LEU A 473 -0.58 -27.60 -9.36
CA LEU A 473 0.16 -26.96 -10.43
C LEU A 473 1.66 -26.86 -10.09
N TRP A 474 1.98 -26.43 -8.87
CA TRP A 474 3.37 -26.29 -8.45
C TRP A 474 4.05 -27.64 -8.21
N GLU A 475 3.36 -28.64 -7.69
CA GLU A 475 3.87 -30.01 -7.59
C GLU A 475 4.23 -30.59 -8.97
N LYS A 476 3.38 -30.34 -9.98
CA LYS A 476 3.66 -30.76 -11.35
C LYS A 476 4.91 -30.06 -11.91
N ARG A 477 4.99 -28.74 -11.78
CA ARG A 477 6.15 -27.96 -12.23
C ARG A 477 7.45 -28.34 -11.51
N ALA A 478 7.38 -28.68 -10.22
CA ALA A 478 8.53 -29.13 -9.45
C ALA A 478 9.06 -30.50 -9.90
N LYS A 479 8.20 -31.36 -10.46
CA LYS A 479 8.60 -32.68 -11.03
C LYS A 479 9.16 -32.56 -12.44
N GLU A 480 8.82 -31.48 -13.16
CA GLU A 480 9.27 -31.22 -14.54
C GLU A 480 10.58 -30.42 -14.60
N ALA A 481 11.00 -29.80 -13.48
CA ALA A 481 12.22 -29.01 -13.33
C ALA A 481 13.37 -29.83 -12.75
#